data_7c4bbf51e2a4328372e2702d3b60280c
#
_entry.id   7c4bbf51e2a4328372e2702d3b60280c
#
_cell.length_a   1.000
_cell.length_b   1.000
_cell.length_c   1.000
_cell.angle_alpha   90.00
_cell.angle_beta   90.00
_cell.angle_gamma   90.00
#
_symmetry.space_group_name_H-M   'P 1'
#
loop_
_entity.id
_entity.type
_entity.pdbx_description
1 polymer ?
#
loop_
_entity_poly.entity_id
_entity_poly.type
_entity_poly.pdbx_seq_one_letter_code
_entity_poly.pdbx_strand_id
1 'polypeptide(L)'
;MRLLASLLIAVPVLANALSSPDGQLQVDVSVNAEQQLVYTVQRAGQPVLLVSRLGLVLEQGDYANGLKLVATLPVKAHREQYTLAAGKKSRVDYRANEQRFTVANAAGQQLTLTLRASNDGLALRYSVDGAGRKTFKDELTSFAFAPDARAWLQPMSVAKTGWKRTNPSYEEHYQADIPVGTAAPSHAGWVFPALFRSGANWVALTEAGMDGRFHASRLASDSTGGVYRIGLPEASEVNTNGHLLADINGTLTTPWRVLAIGPLKTVMESTLGTDLAAPAVAFDKAKLLPGPASWSWALLKDDGTVFEVQKRFIDYAADMRWPYTLVDADWDRKIGDAKMKELADHAKAKGVGLLAWYNSSGAWNDTEYSPKGALLTKESRAKEFARMKAIGVKGLKVDFFGGDGASSIAYYVDLLKETAAAGLLLNFHGATLPRGWSRTYPNLLTVEAVKGFEFATFTQEDQDKVARHAAMLPFARNLFDPMDFTPVVFHDIPNIKRATRNGFELAQSVVFLSGIQHYAETPEGMATVPASVRQLLRELPRHWDEVRFLDGEPGRFVVLARRAGQQWFVAGLNADDTPREVKLDLGWLGNRQGQLITDGAGEREFTQSQLAAPTASLTLAPHGGFVARFR
;
A
#
# COMPACT_ATOMS: atom_id res chain seq x y z
N MET A 1 -38.01 -15.24 51.48
CA MET A 1 -37.85 -13.94 50.81
C MET A 1 -36.38 -13.55 50.90
N ARG A 2 -35.58 -13.81 49.88
CA ARG A 2 -34.19 -13.34 49.78
C ARG A 2 -34.16 -12.19 48.80
N LEU A 3 -33.85 -11.00 49.28
CA LEU A 3 -33.60 -9.84 48.46
C LEU A 3 -32.25 -10.02 47.72
N LEU A 4 -32.29 -10.08 46.43
CA LEU A 4 -31.11 -9.90 45.58
C LEU A 4 -30.82 -8.38 45.47
N ALA A 5 -29.74 -7.95 46.11
CA ALA A 5 -29.19 -6.61 45.89
C ALA A 5 -28.41 -6.60 44.60
N SER A 6 -28.94 -5.94 43.58
CA SER A 6 -28.22 -5.65 42.34
C SER A 6 -27.15 -4.60 42.63
N LEU A 7 -25.89 -5.01 42.60
CA LEU A 7 -24.75 -4.09 42.62
C LEU A 7 -24.69 -3.37 41.24
N LEU A 8 -25.14 -2.13 41.18
CA LEU A 8 -24.81 -1.23 40.09
C LEU A 8 -23.33 -0.87 40.21
N ILE A 9 -22.48 -1.48 39.40
CA ILE A 9 -21.10 -1.03 39.22
C ILE A 9 -21.19 0.27 38.44
N ALA A 10 -21.03 1.40 39.11
CA ALA A 10 -20.82 2.68 38.49
C ALA A 10 -19.46 2.64 37.74
N VAL A 11 -19.52 2.53 36.42
CA VAL A 11 -18.34 2.73 35.59
C VAL A 11 -17.94 4.20 35.73
N PRO A 12 -16.73 4.52 36.21
CA PRO A 12 -16.31 5.91 36.29
C PRO A 12 -16.30 6.50 34.88
N VAL A 13 -16.99 7.64 34.70
CA VAL A 13 -16.88 8.45 33.47
C VAL A 13 -15.43 8.90 33.40
N LEU A 14 -14.67 8.27 32.51
CA LEU A 14 -13.25 8.57 32.30
C LEU A 14 -13.14 9.96 31.65
N ALA A 15 -12.52 10.89 32.38
CA ALA A 15 -12.32 12.30 31.95
C ALA A 15 -11.36 12.48 30.76
N ASN A 16 -10.90 11.40 30.14
CA ASN A 16 -9.82 11.37 29.12
C ASN A 16 -10.23 10.65 27.82
N ALA A 17 -11.53 10.58 27.51
CA ALA A 17 -12.01 9.95 26.28
C ALA A 17 -11.90 10.89 25.08
N LEU A 18 -11.18 10.47 24.05
CA LEU A 18 -11.18 11.13 22.73
C LEU A 18 -12.23 10.47 21.85
N SER A 19 -13.13 11.26 21.27
CA SER A 19 -14.14 10.77 20.32
C SER A 19 -13.87 11.26 18.89
N SER A 20 -14.26 10.47 17.89
CA SER A 20 -14.34 10.92 16.50
C SER A 20 -15.35 12.09 16.34
N PRO A 21 -15.29 12.87 15.24
CA PRO A 21 -16.23 13.96 15.00
C PRO A 21 -17.69 13.52 14.99
N ASP A 22 -18.00 12.29 14.56
CA ASP A 22 -19.36 11.71 14.56
C ASP A 22 -19.73 11.00 15.88
N GLY A 23 -18.79 10.96 16.85
CA GLY A 23 -18.99 10.31 18.16
C GLY A 23 -19.04 8.79 18.14
N GLN A 24 -18.87 8.14 16.98
CA GLN A 24 -18.95 6.68 16.87
C GLN A 24 -17.71 5.96 17.42
N LEU A 25 -16.53 6.53 17.22
CA LEU A 25 -15.28 6.00 17.72
C LEU A 25 -14.90 6.69 19.03
N GLN A 26 -14.55 5.91 20.05
CA GLN A 26 -14.11 6.40 21.36
C GLN A 26 -12.81 5.71 21.75
N VAL A 27 -11.87 6.49 22.27
CA VAL A 27 -10.55 6.05 22.70
C VAL A 27 -10.31 6.54 24.11
N ASP A 28 -10.14 5.63 25.04
CA ASP A 28 -9.81 5.93 26.42
C ASP A 28 -8.32 5.70 26.67
N VAL A 29 -7.64 6.68 27.27
CA VAL A 29 -6.22 6.61 27.62
C VAL A 29 -6.04 6.79 29.11
N SER A 30 -5.28 5.92 29.74
CA SER A 30 -5.00 5.98 31.19
C SER A 30 -3.62 5.43 31.52
N VAL A 31 -3.17 5.71 32.73
CA VAL A 31 -2.05 5.01 33.36
C VAL A 31 -2.63 4.00 34.35
N ASN A 32 -2.31 2.72 34.15
CA ASN A 32 -2.85 1.62 34.95
C ASN A 32 -2.16 1.50 36.32
N ALA A 33 -2.55 0.52 37.12
CA ALA A 33 -2.01 0.27 38.47
C ALA A 33 -0.51 -0.08 38.45
N GLU A 34 -0.04 -0.69 37.37
CA GLU A 34 1.36 -1.02 37.09
C GLU A 34 2.17 0.18 36.57
N GLN A 35 1.59 1.38 36.60
CA GLN A 35 2.20 2.62 36.11
C GLN A 35 2.61 2.53 34.63
N GLN A 36 1.79 1.89 33.80
CA GLN A 36 1.96 1.76 32.37
C GLN A 36 0.89 2.56 31.63
N LEU A 37 1.25 3.21 30.53
CA LEU A 37 0.30 3.89 29.67
C LEU A 37 -0.46 2.85 28.84
N VAL A 38 -1.79 2.89 28.90
CA VAL A 38 -2.67 1.96 28.20
C VAL A 38 -3.82 2.70 27.50
N TYR A 39 -4.43 2.03 26.52
CA TYR A 39 -5.61 2.54 25.85
C TYR A 39 -6.59 1.43 25.47
N THR A 40 -7.84 1.80 25.27
CA THR A 40 -8.89 0.95 24.70
C THR A 40 -9.59 1.69 23.57
N VAL A 41 -10.19 0.94 22.66
CA VAL A 41 -10.94 1.51 21.53
C VAL A 41 -12.31 0.85 21.46
N GLN A 42 -13.35 1.68 21.38
CA GLN A 42 -14.73 1.26 21.16
C GLN A 42 -15.32 1.95 19.94
N ARG A 43 -16.23 1.29 19.25
CA ARG A 43 -17.04 1.88 18.18
C ARG A 43 -18.51 1.56 18.38
N ALA A 44 -19.35 2.62 18.39
CA ALA A 44 -20.79 2.50 18.67
C ALA A 44 -21.07 1.69 19.97
N GLY A 45 -20.25 1.91 21.02
CA GLY A 45 -20.35 1.23 22.30
C GLY A 45 -19.84 -0.23 22.32
N GLN A 46 -19.34 -0.75 21.20
CA GLN A 46 -18.78 -2.10 21.13
C GLN A 46 -17.25 -2.06 21.17
N PRO A 47 -16.59 -2.95 21.97
CA PRO A 47 -15.14 -3.03 22.00
C PRO A 47 -14.57 -3.40 20.62
N VAL A 48 -13.52 -2.69 20.21
CA VAL A 48 -12.73 -2.98 18.99
C VAL A 48 -11.35 -3.46 19.37
N LEU A 49 -10.68 -2.72 20.26
CA LEU A 49 -9.44 -3.15 20.92
C LEU A 49 -9.67 -3.22 22.44
N LEU A 50 -9.22 -4.29 23.03
CA LEU A 50 -9.12 -4.46 24.47
C LEU A 50 -7.98 -3.60 25.02
N VAL A 51 -7.72 -3.69 26.34
CA VAL A 51 -6.63 -2.94 26.98
C VAL A 51 -5.32 -3.24 26.25
N SER A 52 -4.79 -2.23 25.62
CA SER A 52 -3.59 -2.27 24.78
C SER A 52 -2.53 -1.35 25.36
N ARG A 53 -1.29 -1.75 25.30
CA ARG A 53 -0.17 -1.04 25.88
C ARG A 53 0.36 0.04 24.96
N LEU A 54 0.84 1.13 25.54
CA LEU A 54 1.59 2.21 24.90
C LEU A 54 2.94 2.39 25.60
N GLY A 55 3.91 2.94 24.91
CA GLY A 55 5.20 3.28 25.50
C GLY A 55 6.36 3.26 24.51
N LEU A 56 7.42 3.96 24.87
CA LEU A 56 8.63 4.14 24.09
C LEU A 56 9.84 3.96 25.01
N VAL A 57 10.87 3.29 24.54
CA VAL A 57 12.15 3.16 25.25
C VAL A 57 13.27 3.78 24.42
N LEU A 58 13.99 4.73 25.00
CA LEU A 58 15.19 5.34 24.47
C LEU A 58 16.38 4.97 25.35
N GLU A 59 17.61 5.09 24.84
CA GLU A 59 18.81 4.97 25.70
C GLU A 59 18.80 5.99 26.84
N GLN A 60 18.23 7.15 26.59
CA GLN A 60 18.22 8.29 27.49
C GLN A 60 17.02 8.33 28.43
N GLY A 61 16.03 7.42 28.29
CA GLY A 61 14.82 7.40 29.11
C GLY A 61 13.88 6.27 28.79
N ASP A 62 13.35 5.63 29.83
CA ASP A 62 12.26 4.63 29.75
C ASP A 62 10.92 5.34 29.91
N TYR A 63 10.10 5.31 28.86
CA TYR A 63 8.71 5.79 28.86
C TYR A 63 7.71 4.63 28.69
N ALA A 64 8.07 3.45 29.15
CA ALA A 64 7.21 2.27 29.13
C ALA A 64 6.68 1.90 30.51
N ASN A 65 7.44 2.23 31.59
CA ASN A 65 7.12 1.85 32.96
C ASN A 65 7.33 3.03 33.91
N GLY A 66 6.72 2.95 35.12
CA GLY A 66 6.87 3.99 36.15
C GLY A 66 6.29 5.33 35.73
N LEU A 67 5.26 5.34 34.91
CA LEU A 67 4.70 6.54 34.30
C LEU A 67 3.65 7.19 35.19
N LYS A 68 3.58 8.52 35.10
CA LYS A 68 2.50 9.35 35.67
C LYS A 68 1.93 10.24 34.56
N LEU A 69 0.61 10.34 34.49
CA LEU A 69 -0.07 11.30 33.60
C LEU A 69 0.13 12.70 34.21
N VAL A 70 0.81 13.59 33.46
CA VAL A 70 1.13 14.95 33.89
C VAL A 70 0.14 15.95 33.36
N ALA A 71 -0.27 15.80 32.09
CA ALA A 71 -1.22 16.70 31.46
C ALA A 71 -2.08 15.97 30.40
N THR A 72 -3.33 16.38 30.31
CA THR A 72 -4.23 16.08 29.20
C THR A 72 -4.68 17.39 28.59
N LEU A 73 -4.31 17.64 27.34
CA LEU A 73 -4.70 18.87 26.67
C LEU A 73 -6.15 18.79 26.17
N PRO A 74 -6.85 19.93 26.06
CA PRO A 74 -8.19 19.95 25.47
C PRO A 74 -8.21 19.38 24.05
N VAL A 75 -9.29 18.72 23.70
CA VAL A 75 -9.54 18.23 22.35
C VAL A 75 -9.58 19.39 21.36
N LYS A 76 -8.91 19.24 20.23
CA LYS A 76 -8.90 20.20 19.13
C LYS A 76 -9.39 19.54 17.84
N ALA A 77 -10.30 20.21 17.13
CA ALA A 77 -10.67 19.80 15.80
C ALA A 77 -9.47 19.99 14.85
N HIS A 78 -9.19 18.97 14.06
CA HIS A 78 -8.18 19.00 13.00
C HIS A 78 -8.86 18.84 11.65
N ARG A 79 -8.52 19.68 10.69
CA ARG A 79 -8.99 19.57 9.30
C ARG A 79 -7.87 19.89 8.35
N GLU A 80 -7.73 19.06 7.33
CA GLU A 80 -6.76 19.27 6.26
C GLU A 80 -7.37 18.88 4.91
N GLN A 81 -7.13 19.70 3.88
CA GLN A 81 -7.55 19.42 2.52
C GLN A 81 -6.34 19.29 1.62
N TYR A 82 -6.31 18.25 0.80
CA TYR A 82 -5.21 18.01 -0.12
C TYR A 82 -5.66 17.27 -1.37
N THR A 83 -4.77 17.17 -2.35
CA THR A 83 -5.01 16.47 -3.62
C THR A 83 -3.98 15.36 -3.82
N LEU A 84 -4.39 14.28 -4.47
CA LEU A 84 -3.55 13.15 -4.86
C LEU A 84 -3.61 12.96 -6.38
N ALA A 85 -2.46 12.69 -7.01
CA ALA A 85 -2.38 12.30 -8.41
C ALA A 85 -2.76 10.82 -8.61
N ALA A 86 -2.37 9.97 -7.66
CA ALA A 86 -2.59 8.53 -7.68
C ALA A 86 -3.15 8.08 -6.33
N GLY A 87 -4.45 8.24 -6.11
CA GLY A 87 -5.11 7.90 -4.85
C GLY A 87 -6.53 7.39 -5.09
N LYS A 88 -7.17 6.88 -4.03
CA LYS A 88 -8.59 6.49 -4.05
C LYS A 88 -9.52 7.67 -4.36
N LYS A 89 -9.09 8.86 -3.92
CA LYS A 89 -9.81 10.13 -4.10
C LYS A 89 -8.81 11.17 -4.58
N SER A 90 -9.13 11.90 -5.65
CA SER A 90 -8.27 12.98 -6.15
C SER A 90 -8.25 14.19 -5.22
N ARG A 91 -9.32 14.37 -4.43
CA ARG A 91 -9.44 15.42 -3.41
C ARG A 91 -9.89 14.80 -2.09
N VAL A 92 -9.20 15.13 -1.03
CA VAL A 92 -9.46 14.62 0.33
C VAL A 92 -9.75 15.80 1.26
N ASP A 93 -10.77 15.66 2.12
CA ASP A 93 -11.09 16.56 3.24
C ASP A 93 -11.00 15.74 4.52
N TYR A 94 -9.79 15.64 5.07
CA TYR A 94 -9.53 14.91 6.30
C TYR A 94 -10.01 15.71 7.51
N ARG A 95 -10.78 15.05 8.39
CA ARG A 95 -11.32 15.64 9.64
C ARG A 95 -11.12 14.65 10.78
N ALA A 96 -10.56 15.16 11.87
CA ALA A 96 -10.33 14.39 13.09
C ALA A 96 -10.43 15.29 14.32
N ASN A 97 -10.62 14.70 15.47
CA ASN A 97 -10.37 15.32 16.76
C ASN A 97 -8.97 14.88 17.23
N GLU A 98 -8.14 15.85 17.63
CA GLU A 98 -6.78 15.62 18.14
C GLU A 98 -6.76 15.88 19.65
N GLN A 99 -6.10 15.01 20.39
CA GLN A 99 -5.81 15.20 21.81
C GLN A 99 -4.39 14.76 22.11
N ARG A 100 -3.76 15.47 23.07
CA ARG A 100 -2.40 15.18 23.51
C ARG A 100 -2.37 14.88 24.99
N PHE A 101 -1.59 13.86 25.34
CA PHE A 101 -1.37 13.41 26.70
C PHE A 101 0.14 13.50 26.99
N THR A 102 0.50 14.12 28.09
CA THR A 102 1.90 14.15 28.54
C THR A 102 2.04 13.24 29.73
N VAL A 103 2.95 12.27 29.64
CA VAL A 103 3.35 11.42 30.74
C VAL A 103 4.79 11.72 31.13
N ALA A 104 5.12 11.54 32.41
CA ALA A 104 6.47 11.62 32.93
C ALA A 104 6.90 10.27 33.51
N ASN A 105 8.15 9.88 33.29
CA ASN A 105 8.78 8.74 33.93
C ASN A 105 9.29 9.08 35.35
N ALA A 106 9.85 8.13 36.06
CA ALA A 106 10.36 8.32 37.42
C ALA A 106 11.47 9.37 37.54
N ALA A 107 12.21 9.63 36.44
CA ALA A 107 13.23 10.68 36.36
C ALA A 107 12.67 12.08 36.01
N GLY A 108 11.34 12.20 35.84
CA GLY A 108 10.68 13.46 35.45
C GLY A 108 10.79 13.80 33.97
N GLN A 109 11.36 12.93 33.15
CA GLN A 109 11.44 13.11 31.69
C GLN A 109 10.06 12.89 31.07
N GLN A 110 9.70 13.69 30.08
CA GLN A 110 8.36 13.73 29.51
C GLN A 110 8.29 13.11 28.12
N LEU A 111 7.20 12.35 27.88
CA LEU A 111 6.75 11.86 26.59
C LEU A 111 5.38 12.44 26.28
N THR A 112 5.20 12.95 25.07
CA THR A 112 3.87 13.36 24.58
C THR A 112 3.32 12.30 23.63
N LEU A 113 2.15 11.75 23.98
CA LEU A 113 1.32 10.94 23.08
C LEU A 113 0.34 11.87 22.35
N THR A 114 0.33 11.86 21.04
CA THR A 114 -0.67 12.56 20.21
C THR A 114 -1.61 11.52 19.61
N LEU A 115 -2.92 11.68 19.82
CA LEU A 115 -3.98 10.88 19.21
C LEU A 115 -4.79 11.74 18.24
N ARG A 116 -5.22 11.12 17.12
CA ARG A 116 -6.24 11.65 16.22
C ARG A 116 -7.31 10.61 15.99
N ALA A 117 -8.56 10.95 16.30
CA ALA A 117 -9.72 10.12 16.00
C ALA A 117 -10.51 10.77 14.87
N SER A 118 -10.64 10.08 13.73
CA SER A 118 -11.49 10.42 12.60
C SER A 118 -12.70 9.47 12.53
N ASN A 119 -13.67 9.75 11.65
CA ASN A 119 -14.85 8.90 11.52
C ASN A 119 -14.54 7.50 10.99
N ASP A 120 -13.38 7.32 10.39
CA ASP A 120 -12.90 6.08 9.79
C ASP A 120 -11.70 5.44 10.52
N GLY A 121 -11.28 6.01 11.68
CA GLY A 121 -10.25 5.35 12.47
C GLY A 121 -9.48 6.23 13.44
N LEU A 122 -8.37 5.68 13.91
CA LEU A 122 -7.49 6.23 14.92
C LEU A 122 -6.06 6.30 14.40
N ALA A 123 -5.34 7.35 14.80
CA ALA A 123 -3.88 7.40 14.65
C ALA A 123 -3.23 7.87 15.95
N LEU A 124 -2.05 7.32 16.23
CA LEU A 124 -1.25 7.69 17.40
C LEU A 124 0.23 7.81 17.05
N ARG A 125 0.92 8.71 17.74
CA ARG A 125 2.39 8.84 17.68
C ARG A 125 2.95 9.44 18.97
N TYR A 126 4.23 9.23 19.16
CA TYR A 126 4.97 9.79 20.29
C TYR A 126 5.87 10.93 19.86
N SER A 127 6.11 11.86 20.79
CA SER A 127 7.21 12.81 20.69
C SER A 127 7.92 13.00 22.02
N VAL A 128 9.25 13.09 21.96
CA VAL A 128 10.13 13.45 23.08
C VAL A 128 10.86 14.71 22.68
N ASP A 129 10.49 15.82 23.31
CA ASP A 129 11.04 17.13 23.01
C ASP A 129 12.42 17.35 23.68
N GLY A 130 13.06 18.46 23.33
CA GLY A 130 14.32 18.92 23.90
C GLY A 130 15.53 18.64 23.02
N ALA A 131 16.61 19.29 23.38
CA ALA A 131 17.92 19.15 22.72
C ALA A 131 18.59 17.79 23.08
N GLY A 132 19.67 17.48 22.38
CA GLY A 132 20.47 16.28 22.61
C GLY A 132 20.03 15.06 21.82
N ARG A 133 20.84 14.02 21.91
CA ARG A 133 20.68 12.75 21.19
C ARG A 133 19.57 11.92 21.81
N LYS A 134 18.77 11.29 20.98
CA LYS A 134 17.71 10.35 21.35
C LYS A 134 17.86 9.10 20.49
N THR A 135 18.35 8.03 21.11
CA THR A 135 18.60 6.75 20.47
C THR A 135 17.46 5.80 20.82
N PHE A 136 16.70 5.40 19.82
CA PHE A 136 15.58 4.50 19.97
C PHE A 136 16.05 3.10 20.37
N LYS A 137 15.31 2.42 21.24
CA LYS A 137 15.53 1.04 21.64
C LYS A 137 14.35 0.15 21.38
N ASP A 138 13.14 0.57 21.82
CA ASP A 138 11.94 -0.27 21.72
C ASP A 138 10.66 0.58 21.72
N GLU A 139 9.57 0.01 21.20
CA GLU A 139 8.22 0.57 21.26
C GLU A 139 7.23 -0.50 21.75
N LEU A 140 6.53 -0.19 22.85
CA LEU A 140 5.62 -1.12 23.52
C LEU A 140 4.18 -1.03 22.99
N THR A 141 3.93 -0.22 21.97
CA THR A 141 2.60 -0.10 21.35
C THR A 141 2.07 -1.46 20.95
N SER A 142 0.89 -1.79 21.45
CA SER A 142 0.23 -3.05 21.16
C SER A 142 -1.22 -2.86 20.72
N PHE A 143 -1.79 -3.91 20.16
CA PHE A 143 -3.14 -3.99 19.62
C PHE A 143 -3.74 -5.31 20.11
N ALA A 144 -4.57 -5.26 21.17
CA ALA A 144 -5.16 -6.43 21.78
C ALA A 144 -6.56 -6.68 21.23
N PHE A 145 -6.78 -7.83 20.62
CA PHE A 145 -8.07 -8.25 20.08
C PHE A 145 -8.75 -9.29 20.96
N ALA A 146 -10.08 -9.36 20.89
CA ALA A 146 -10.85 -10.42 21.54
C ALA A 146 -10.52 -11.79 20.93
N PRO A 147 -10.61 -12.90 21.70
CA PRO A 147 -10.19 -14.23 21.22
C PRO A 147 -10.97 -14.76 20.00
N ASP A 148 -12.18 -14.26 19.75
CA ASP A 148 -13.02 -14.62 18.61
C ASP A 148 -12.73 -13.79 17.35
N ALA A 149 -11.82 -12.82 17.43
CA ALA A 149 -11.41 -12.03 16.28
C ALA A 149 -10.62 -12.87 15.27
N ARG A 150 -10.63 -12.43 14.02
CA ARG A 150 -9.98 -13.09 12.89
C ARG A 150 -8.97 -12.13 12.22
N ALA A 151 -7.97 -12.68 11.57
CA ALA A 151 -6.88 -11.93 10.97
C ALA A 151 -6.56 -12.37 9.54
N TRP A 152 -6.12 -11.41 8.73
CA TRP A 152 -5.57 -11.58 7.39
C TRP A 152 -4.19 -10.92 7.39
N LEU A 153 -3.16 -11.73 7.42
CA LEU A 153 -1.78 -11.29 7.69
C LEU A 153 -0.82 -11.83 6.62
N GLN A 154 0.09 -10.98 6.18
CA GLN A 154 1.20 -11.39 5.33
C GLN A 154 2.44 -11.61 6.21
N PRO A 155 3.12 -12.78 6.13
CA PRO A 155 4.37 -12.98 6.84
C PRO A 155 5.47 -12.07 6.28
N MET A 156 6.38 -11.64 7.17
CA MET A 156 7.59 -10.95 6.76
C MET A 156 8.66 -11.97 6.39
N SER A 157 9.29 -11.78 5.25
CA SER A 157 10.46 -12.56 4.85
C SER A 157 11.66 -12.23 5.73
N VAL A 158 12.43 -13.25 6.10
CA VAL A 158 13.68 -13.06 6.84
C VAL A 158 14.69 -12.32 5.95
N ALA A 159 15.34 -11.31 6.50
CA ALA A 159 16.24 -10.45 5.74
C ALA A 159 17.43 -11.22 5.14
N LYS A 160 17.79 -10.86 3.90
CA LYS A 160 18.87 -11.46 3.11
C LYS A 160 18.72 -12.97 2.87
N THR A 161 17.48 -13.45 2.81
CA THR A 161 17.15 -14.79 2.36
C THR A 161 16.54 -14.77 0.96
N GLY A 162 16.16 -15.92 0.45
CA GLY A 162 15.58 -16.04 -0.88
C GLY A 162 16.56 -15.82 -2.02
N TRP A 163 16.00 -15.56 -3.20
CA TRP A 163 16.79 -15.43 -4.42
C TRP A 163 17.79 -14.26 -4.32
N LYS A 164 19.06 -14.53 -4.59
CA LYS A 164 20.15 -13.52 -4.61
C LYS A 164 20.14 -12.55 -3.41
N ARG A 165 19.64 -13.00 -2.27
CA ARG A 165 19.56 -12.21 -1.02
C ARG A 165 18.74 -10.91 -1.16
N THR A 166 17.64 -10.94 -1.93
CA THR A 166 16.83 -9.75 -2.19
C THR A 166 15.74 -9.47 -1.15
N ASN A 167 15.50 -10.39 -0.18
CA ASN A 167 14.55 -10.13 0.89
C ASN A 167 15.15 -9.16 1.96
N PRO A 168 14.29 -8.39 2.63
CA PRO A 168 12.84 -8.32 2.54
C PRO A 168 12.37 -7.39 1.42
N SER A 169 11.28 -7.80 0.75
CA SER A 169 10.68 -7.09 -0.38
C SER A 169 9.15 -7.01 -0.31
N TYR A 170 8.53 -7.52 0.76
CA TYR A 170 7.07 -7.60 0.98
C TYR A 170 6.33 -8.49 -0.05
N GLU A 171 7.02 -9.44 -0.65
CA GLU A 171 6.53 -10.27 -1.76
C GLU A 171 6.10 -11.67 -1.30
N GLU A 172 5.19 -11.72 -0.32
CA GLU A 172 4.65 -12.97 0.21
C GLU A 172 3.13 -13.05 0.07
N HIS A 173 2.57 -14.27 0.16
CA HIS A 173 1.13 -14.49 0.18
C HIS A 173 0.54 -14.24 1.58
N TYR A 174 -0.67 -13.69 1.62
CA TYR A 174 -1.42 -13.53 2.87
C TYR A 174 -1.93 -14.87 3.41
N GLN A 175 -1.88 -15.04 4.73
CA GLN A 175 -2.67 -16.02 5.46
C GLN A 175 -4.03 -15.40 5.78
N ALA A 176 -5.08 -15.95 5.20
CA ALA A 176 -6.42 -15.38 5.26
C ALA A 176 -7.29 -16.07 6.31
N ASP A 177 -8.10 -15.29 7.03
CA ASP A 177 -9.09 -15.74 8.02
C ASP A 177 -8.49 -16.66 9.10
N ILE A 178 -7.29 -16.34 9.59
CA ILE A 178 -6.65 -17.06 10.68
C ILE A 178 -7.12 -16.55 12.06
N PRO A 179 -7.12 -17.39 13.12
CA PRO A 179 -7.38 -16.91 14.47
C PRO A 179 -6.37 -15.85 14.91
N VAL A 180 -6.81 -14.84 15.66
CA VAL A 180 -5.86 -13.93 16.33
C VAL A 180 -4.99 -14.73 17.30
N GLY A 181 -3.73 -14.30 17.47
CA GLY A 181 -2.75 -15.04 18.27
C GLY A 181 -2.04 -16.15 17.52
N THR A 182 -2.35 -16.37 16.22
CA THR A 182 -1.54 -17.25 15.37
C THR A 182 -0.13 -16.71 15.27
N ALA A 183 0.87 -17.53 15.63
CA ALA A 183 2.28 -17.15 15.54
C ALA A 183 2.72 -16.92 14.08
N ALA A 184 3.58 -15.94 13.86
CA ALA A 184 4.16 -15.73 12.55
C ALA A 184 5.05 -16.94 12.14
N PRO A 185 5.13 -17.25 10.83
CA PRO A 185 5.96 -18.36 10.33
C PRO A 185 7.44 -18.21 10.63
N SER A 186 7.90 -16.98 10.88
CA SER A 186 9.29 -16.67 11.21
C SER A 186 9.39 -15.61 12.31
N HIS A 187 10.59 -15.44 12.86
CA HIS A 187 10.88 -14.39 13.83
C HIS A 187 10.75 -12.97 13.26
N ALA A 188 10.73 -12.82 11.95
CA ALA A 188 10.58 -11.52 11.29
C ALA A 188 9.17 -10.92 11.45
N GLY A 189 8.15 -11.72 11.80
CA GLY A 189 6.82 -11.26 12.15
C GLY A 189 5.87 -11.10 10.95
N TRP A 190 4.93 -10.12 11.04
CA TRP A 190 3.91 -9.86 10.06
C TRP A 190 4.03 -8.44 9.52
N VAL A 191 3.83 -8.28 8.21
CA VAL A 191 3.92 -6.95 7.57
C VAL A 191 2.65 -6.12 7.74
N PHE A 192 2.75 -4.83 7.51
CA PHE A 192 1.62 -3.94 7.28
C PHE A 192 1.25 -3.90 5.78
N PRO A 193 0.00 -3.52 5.42
CA PRO A 193 -1.16 -3.42 6.28
C PRO A 193 -1.61 -4.79 6.78
N ALA A 194 -1.92 -4.88 8.08
CA ALA A 194 -2.46 -6.06 8.72
C ALA A 194 -3.97 -5.85 8.95
N LEU A 195 -4.80 -6.81 8.52
CA LEU A 195 -6.25 -6.68 8.57
C LEU A 195 -6.84 -7.63 9.61
N PHE A 196 -7.79 -7.11 10.40
CA PHE A 196 -8.48 -7.86 11.45
C PHE A 196 -9.99 -7.65 11.38
N ARG A 197 -10.76 -8.63 11.84
CA ARG A 197 -12.19 -8.51 12.09
C ARG A 197 -12.46 -8.77 13.58
N SER A 198 -13.01 -7.78 14.26
CA SER A 198 -13.40 -7.80 15.67
C SER A 198 -14.92 -7.55 15.76
N GLY A 199 -15.70 -8.60 15.95
CA GLY A 199 -17.16 -8.54 15.87
C GLY A 199 -17.64 -8.02 14.51
N ALA A 200 -18.44 -6.94 14.52
CA ALA A 200 -18.95 -6.28 13.31
C ALA A 200 -17.95 -5.28 12.68
N ASN A 201 -16.84 -5.00 13.36
CA ASN A 201 -15.86 -4.02 12.91
C ASN A 201 -14.66 -4.70 12.27
N TRP A 202 -14.11 -4.01 11.28
CA TRP A 202 -12.82 -4.33 10.67
C TRP A 202 -11.78 -3.31 11.14
N VAL A 203 -10.54 -3.76 11.26
CA VAL A 203 -9.40 -2.93 11.67
C VAL A 203 -8.26 -3.19 10.71
N ALA A 204 -7.84 -2.18 9.96
CA ALA A 204 -6.63 -2.25 9.14
C ALA A 204 -5.51 -1.46 9.83
N LEU A 205 -4.46 -2.17 10.25
CA LEU A 205 -3.28 -1.58 10.88
C LEU A 205 -2.22 -1.25 9.84
N THR A 206 -1.65 -0.06 9.94
CA THR A 206 -0.47 0.35 9.17
C THR A 206 0.28 1.46 9.90
N GLU A 207 1.28 2.04 9.25
CA GLU A 207 1.97 3.24 9.70
C GLU A 207 2.05 4.28 8.58
N ALA A 208 2.26 5.56 8.94
CA ALA A 208 2.35 6.66 7.97
C ALA A 208 3.21 7.82 8.47
N GLY A 209 3.56 8.73 7.56
CA GLY A 209 4.27 9.96 7.90
C GLY A 209 5.76 9.79 8.15
N MET A 210 6.41 8.88 7.43
CA MET A 210 7.85 8.65 7.51
C MET A 210 8.64 9.73 6.76
N ASP A 211 9.54 10.38 7.45
CA ASP A 211 10.32 11.53 6.95
C ASP A 211 11.81 11.21 6.64
N GLY A 212 12.22 9.96 6.79
CA GLY A 212 13.60 9.50 6.58
C GLY A 212 14.47 9.50 7.84
N ARG A 213 13.98 9.99 8.98
CA ARG A 213 14.74 10.00 10.25
C ARG A 213 14.45 8.79 11.15
N PHE A 214 13.40 8.03 10.83
CA PHE A 214 12.94 6.90 11.63
C PHE A 214 12.95 5.62 10.80
N HIS A 215 13.14 4.45 11.44
CA HIS A 215 12.99 3.14 10.81
C HIS A 215 11.50 2.82 10.59
N ALA A 216 11.23 1.95 9.64
CA ALA A 216 9.91 1.38 9.48
C ALA A 216 9.67 0.23 10.46
N SER A 217 8.41 -0.08 10.70
CA SER A 217 8.02 -1.15 11.61
C SER A 217 7.07 -2.15 10.94
N ARG A 218 6.81 -3.22 11.66
CA ARG A 218 5.92 -4.33 11.33
C ARG A 218 5.23 -4.83 12.60
N LEU A 219 4.48 -5.92 12.58
CA LEU A 219 4.05 -6.59 13.80
C LEU A 219 5.06 -7.67 14.18
N ALA A 220 5.34 -7.79 15.47
CA ALA A 220 6.25 -8.80 16.02
C ALA A 220 5.72 -10.22 15.74
N SER A 221 6.61 -11.21 15.80
CA SER A 221 6.26 -12.62 15.55
C SER A 221 5.40 -13.24 16.64
N ASP A 222 5.55 -12.79 17.89
CA ASP A 222 4.74 -13.22 19.02
C ASP A 222 3.47 -12.39 19.11
N SER A 223 2.34 -13.07 19.07
CA SER A 223 0.99 -12.49 19.20
C SER A 223 0.13 -13.26 20.21
N THR A 224 0.77 -13.91 21.18
CA THR A 224 0.11 -14.73 22.19
C THR A 224 -1.07 -13.99 22.84
N GLY A 225 -2.20 -14.68 22.97
CA GLY A 225 -3.44 -14.11 23.52
C GLY A 225 -4.11 -13.06 22.66
N GLY A 226 -3.77 -12.96 21.37
CA GLY A 226 -4.34 -11.96 20.45
C GLY A 226 -3.77 -10.55 20.64
N VAL A 227 -2.62 -10.42 21.29
CA VAL A 227 -1.92 -9.14 21.52
C VAL A 227 -0.79 -8.97 20.52
N TYR A 228 -1.02 -8.17 19.50
CA TYR A 228 0.00 -7.84 18.51
C TYR A 228 0.80 -6.60 18.94
N ARG A 229 2.12 -6.64 18.81
CA ARG A 229 3.02 -5.54 19.17
C ARG A 229 3.79 -5.06 17.96
N ILE A 230 4.30 -3.82 18.05
CA ILE A 230 5.25 -3.31 17.07
C ILE A 230 6.49 -4.20 17.08
N GLY A 231 6.90 -4.63 15.87
CA GLY A 231 8.13 -5.35 15.60
C GLY A 231 9.13 -4.47 14.86
N LEU A 232 10.40 -4.69 15.11
CA LEU A 232 11.50 -3.90 14.58
C LEU A 232 12.17 -4.59 13.39
N PRO A 233 12.87 -3.83 12.51
CA PRO A 233 13.65 -4.42 11.43
C PRO A 233 14.82 -5.27 11.95
N GLU A 234 15.25 -6.25 11.16
CA GLU A 234 16.38 -7.10 11.49
C GLU A 234 17.70 -6.37 11.30
N ALA A 235 18.73 -6.80 12.04
CA ALA A 235 20.06 -6.14 12.05
C ALA A 235 20.67 -5.90 10.66
N SER A 236 20.35 -6.77 9.70
CA SER A 236 20.87 -6.69 8.33
C SER A 236 20.08 -5.77 7.40
N GLU A 237 18.97 -5.19 7.85
CA GLU A 237 18.12 -4.30 7.05
C GLU A 237 18.62 -2.84 6.99
N VAL A 238 19.89 -2.67 6.84
CA VAL A 238 20.57 -1.37 6.79
C VAL A 238 21.12 -1.07 5.39
N ASN A 239 21.21 0.20 5.03
CA ASN A 239 21.88 0.66 3.84
C ASN A 239 23.30 1.13 4.19
N THR A 240 24.32 0.61 3.49
CA THR A 240 25.70 1.09 3.54
C THR A 240 26.23 1.32 4.97
N ASN A 241 26.11 0.33 5.86
CA ASN A 241 26.56 0.40 7.26
C ASN A 241 25.93 1.53 8.11
N GLY A 242 24.76 2.03 7.71
CA GLY A 242 24.04 3.05 8.46
C GLY A 242 23.30 2.47 9.68
N HIS A 243 22.60 3.35 10.39
CA HIS A 243 21.85 2.98 11.58
C HIS A 243 20.64 2.08 11.25
N LEU A 244 20.42 1.05 12.07
CA LEU A 244 19.24 0.20 12.01
C LEU A 244 18.01 0.92 12.58
N LEU A 245 18.13 1.46 13.78
CA LEU A 245 17.06 2.14 14.50
C LEU A 245 17.31 3.65 14.51
N ALA A 246 16.26 4.40 14.81
CA ALA A 246 16.32 5.86 14.82
C ALA A 246 17.31 6.38 15.87
N ASP A 247 18.14 7.30 15.44
CA ASP A 247 19.13 8.02 16.26
C ASP A 247 19.08 9.51 15.89
N ILE A 248 18.39 10.28 16.70
CA ILE A 248 17.95 11.64 16.36
C ILE A 248 18.53 12.64 17.33
N ASN A 249 19.16 13.69 16.81
CA ASN A 249 19.53 14.84 17.61
C ASN A 249 18.40 15.90 17.59
N GLY A 250 17.93 16.32 18.78
CA GLY A 250 16.77 17.20 18.90
C GLY A 250 15.47 16.46 19.21
N THR A 251 14.32 17.03 18.86
CA THR A 251 13.00 16.39 19.07
C THR A 251 12.86 15.11 18.28
N LEU A 252 12.62 14.00 18.98
CA LEU A 252 12.22 12.74 18.36
C LEU A 252 10.71 12.74 18.18
N THR A 253 10.25 12.38 16.99
CA THR A 253 8.84 12.12 16.70
C THR A 253 8.75 10.81 15.92
N THR A 254 7.93 9.87 16.40
CA THR A 254 7.73 8.59 15.69
C THR A 254 6.81 8.78 14.47
N PRO A 255 6.84 7.87 13.48
CA PRO A 255 5.76 7.73 12.52
C PRO A 255 4.41 7.53 13.22
N TRP A 256 3.32 7.79 12.52
CA TRP A 256 1.99 7.48 13.00
C TRP A 256 1.73 5.97 12.95
N ARG A 257 1.17 5.41 14.02
CA ARG A 257 0.51 4.12 14.02
C ARG A 257 -0.94 4.36 13.64
N VAL A 258 -1.40 3.71 12.58
CA VAL A 258 -2.67 4.01 11.90
C VAL A 258 -3.59 2.81 11.98
N LEU A 259 -4.82 3.04 12.40
CA LEU A 259 -5.88 2.04 12.51
C LEU A 259 -7.10 2.56 11.75
N ALA A 260 -7.38 2.06 10.53
CA ALA A 260 -8.69 2.29 9.93
C ALA A 260 -9.70 1.34 10.57
N ILE A 261 -10.81 1.88 11.10
CA ILE A 261 -11.76 1.13 11.95
C ILE A 261 -13.19 1.39 11.50
N GLY A 262 -13.97 0.32 11.34
CA GLY A 262 -15.41 0.40 11.06
C GLY A 262 -15.96 -0.81 10.33
N PRO A 263 -17.19 -0.73 9.80
CA PRO A 263 -17.67 -1.69 8.80
C PRO A 263 -16.69 -1.79 7.64
N LEU A 264 -16.66 -2.93 6.96
CA LEU A 264 -15.70 -3.16 5.86
C LEU A 264 -15.70 -2.03 4.83
N LYS A 265 -16.87 -1.50 4.48
CA LYS A 265 -17.01 -0.33 3.59
C LYS A 265 -16.23 0.89 4.08
N THR A 266 -16.31 1.21 5.37
CA THR A 266 -15.57 2.34 5.97
C THR A 266 -14.07 2.15 5.83
N VAL A 267 -13.56 0.95 6.13
CA VAL A 267 -12.14 0.62 5.99
C VAL A 267 -11.70 0.69 4.53
N MET A 268 -12.47 0.12 3.61
CA MET A 268 -12.17 0.11 2.17
C MET A 268 -12.13 1.51 1.54
N GLU A 269 -12.93 2.45 2.03
CA GLU A 269 -13.02 3.82 1.53
C GLU A 269 -12.15 4.82 2.29
N SER A 270 -11.46 4.37 3.37
CA SER A 270 -10.58 5.19 4.20
C SER A 270 -9.35 5.69 3.44
N THR A 271 -8.94 6.92 3.75
CA THR A 271 -7.72 7.56 3.25
C THR A 271 -6.66 7.76 4.33
N LEU A 272 -6.83 7.18 5.52
CA LEU A 272 -5.97 7.41 6.69
C LEU A 272 -4.48 7.15 6.44
N GLY A 273 -4.12 6.19 5.60
CA GLY A 273 -2.72 5.95 5.24
C GLY A 273 -2.04 7.15 4.57
N THR A 274 -2.81 8.01 3.87
CA THR A 274 -2.31 9.23 3.24
C THR A 274 -2.64 10.50 4.04
N ASP A 275 -3.74 10.52 4.81
CA ASP A 275 -4.16 11.69 5.62
C ASP A 275 -3.10 12.13 6.64
N LEU A 276 -2.31 11.19 7.12
CA LEU A 276 -1.30 11.39 8.16
C LEU A 276 0.11 11.60 7.61
N ALA A 277 0.29 11.51 6.31
CA ALA A 277 1.54 11.86 5.65
C ALA A 277 1.75 13.38 5.61
N ALA A 278 3.00 13.81 5.49
CA ALA A 278 3.32 15.23 5.39
C ALA A 278 2.76 15.85 4.10
N PRO A 279 2.53 17.18 4.07
CA PRO A 279 2.15 17.90 2.86
C PRO A 279 3.12 17.64 1.70
N ALA A 280 2.59 17.75 0.48
CA ALA A 280 3.34 17.51 -0.73
C ALA A 280 4.51 18.48 -0.92
N VAL A 281 5.68 17.95 -1.29
CA VAL A 281 6.79 18.75 -1.79
C VAL A 281 6.45 19.33 -3.17
N ALA A 282 7.15 20.39 -3.57
CA ALA A 282 6.96 20.99 -4.88
C ALA A 282 7.35 19.99 -6.00
N PHE A 283 6.44 19.78 -6.93
CA PHE A 283 6.67 19.02 -8.16
C PHE A 283 5.88 19.63 -9.31
N ASP A 284 6.45 19.64 -10.50
CA ASP A 284 5.79 20.18 -11.69
C ASP A 284 4.60 19.29 -12.10
N LYS A 285 3.40 19.81 -11.91
CA LYS A 285 2.15 19.08 -12.23
C LYS A 285 2.05 18.70 -13.72
N ALA A 286 2.69 19.43 -14.62
CA ALA A 286 2.68 19.10 -16.04
C ALA A 286 3.46 17.81 -16.35
N LYS A 287 4.37 17.41 -15.45
CA LYS A 287 5.12 16.14 -15.54
C LYS A 287 4.44 14.99 -14.83
N LEU A 288 3.40 15.28 -14.05
CA LEU A 288 2.70 14.30 -13.21
C LEU A 288 1.53 13.70 -14.00
N LEU A 289 1.83 12.69 -14.81
CA LEU A 289 0.85 11.99 -15.65
C LEU A 289 0.73 10.52 -15.18
N PRO A 290 -0.23 10.18 -14.30
CA PRO A 290 -0.52 8.78 -14.03
C PRO A 290 -1.00 8.04 -15.29
N GLY A 291 -0.87 6.72 -15.30
CA GLY A 291 -1.41 5.87 -16.35
C GLY A 291 -0.65 4.57 -16.55
N PRO A 292 -1.16 3.68 -17.43
CA PRO A 292 -0.51 2.42 -17.71
C PRO A 292 0.84 2.57 -18.42
N ALA A 293 1.67 1.54 -18.28
CA ALA A 293 2.92 1.39 -19.02
C ALA A 293 2.97 0.03 -19.71
N SER A 294 3.51 -0.04 -20.92
CA SER A 294 3.90 -1.31 -21.51
C SER A 294 5.21 -1.80 -20.88
N TRP A 295 5.33 -3.10 -20.68
CA TRP A 295 6.47 -3.71 -20.01
C TRP A 295 6.78 -5.09 -20.57
N SER A 296 7.95 -5.24 -21.19
CA SER A 296 8.32 -6.47 -21.89
C SER A 296 8.77 -7.59 -20.96
N TRP A 297 9.34 -7.25 -19.81
CA TRP A 297 10.06 -8.22 -18.97
C TRP A 297 9.16 -9.30 -18.38
N ALA A 298 7.91 -8.98 -18.04
CA ALA A 298 7.00 -9.94 -17.40
C ALA A 298 6.90 -11.28 -18.16
N LEU A 299 6.78 -11.22 -19.48
CA LEU A 299 6.63 -12.42 -20.33
C LEU A 299 7.86 -12.74 -21.18
N LEU A 300 8.63 -11.73 -21.59
CA LEU A 300 9.81 -11.93 -22.44
C LEU A 300 11.12 -12.03 -21.64
N LYS A 301 11.06 -11.79 -20.32
CA LYS A 301 12.19 -11.84 -19.40
C LYS A 301 13.38 -11.00 -19.92
N ASP A 302 14.58 -11.37 -19.52
CA ASP A 302 15.82 -10.65 -19.84
C ASP A 302 16.12 -10.56 -21.35
N ASP A 303 15.62 -11.50 -22.14
CA ASP A 303 15.77 -11.49 -23.60
C ASP A 303 14.96 -10.37 -24.27
N GLY A 304 13.95 -9.86 -23.57
CA GLY A 304 13.15 -8.70 -24.02
C GLY A 304 13.87 -7.36 -23.90
N THR A 305 14.96 -7.24 -23.12
CA THR A 305 15.69 -5.98 -22.95
C THR A 305 16.70 -5.77 -24.10
N VAL A 306 16.20 -5.63 -25.31
CA VAL A 306 16.97 -5.33 -26.53
C VAL A 306 16.27 -4.26 -27.36
N PHE A 307 17.04 -3.48 -28.13
CA PHE A 307 16.58 -2.28 -28.82
C PHE A 307 15.30 -2.49 -29.64
N GLU A 308 15.25 -3.53 -30.48
CA GLU A 308 14.12 -3.76 -31.38
C GLU A 308 12.85 -4.16 -30.63
N VAL A 309 12.97 -4.94 -29.56
CA VAL A 309 11.82 -5.29 -28.70
C VAL A 309 11.30 -4.04 -28.00
N GLN A 310 12.18 -3.23 -27.41
CA GLN A 310 11.78 -2.01 -26.71
C GLN A 310 11.11 -0.99 -27.63
N LYS A 311 11.61 -0.84 -28.87
CA LYS A 311 10.98 0.00 -29.87
C LYS A 311 9.55 -0.45 -30.20
N ARG A 312 9.35 -1.77 -30.36
CA ARG A 312 8.03 -2.37 -30.56
C ARG A 312 7.08 -2.13 -29.38
N PHE A 313 7.58 -2.20 -28.14
CA PHE A 313 6.78 -1.92 -26.93
C PHE A 313 6.44 -0.43 -26.79
N ILE A 314 7.28 0.48 -27.29
CA ILE A 314 6.95 1.90 -27.42
C ILE A 314 5.79 2.10 -28.42
N ASP A 315 5.85 1.47 -29.59
CA ASP A 315 4.78 1.55 -30.58
C ASP A 315 3.47 0.96 -30.05
N TYR A 316 3.56 -0.13 -29.30
CA TYR A 316 2.42 -0.74 -28.59
C TYR A 316 1.80 0.20 -27.54
N ALA A 317 2.62 0.84 -26.69
CA ALA A 317 2.12 1.82 -25.74
C ALA A 317 1.42 2.99 -26.45
N ALA A 318 1.97 3.47 -27.56
CA ALA A 318 1.37 4.52 -28.38
C ALA A 318 0.01 4.10 -28.97
N ASP A 319 -0.09 2.89 -29.54
CA ASP A 319 -1.35 2.32 -30.04
C ASP A 319 -2.39 2.21 -28.94
N MET A 320 -1.99 1.78 -27.76
CA MET A 320 -2.86 1.66 -26.59
C MET A 320 -3.11 3.00 -25.88
N ARG A 321 -2.52 4.12 -26.31
CA ARG A 321 -2.60 5.45 -25.70
C ARG A 321 -2.11 5.48 -24.25
N TRP A 322 -1.24 4.54 -23.89
CA TRP A 322 -0.58 4.50 -22.58
C TRP A 322 0.56 5.51 -22.54
N PRO A 323 0.70 6.24 -21.42
CA PRO A 323 1.69 7.31 -21.34
C PRO A 323 3.13 6.84 -21.25
N TYR A 324 3.39 5.56 -20.95
CA TYR A 324 4.72 5.08 -20.65
C TYR A 324 5.04 3.71 -21.28
N THR A 325 6.34 3.49 -21.42
CA THR A 325 6.98 2.18 -21.61
C THR A 325 8.16 2.07 -20.67
N LEU A 326 8.40 0.88 -20.11
CA LEU A 326 9.54 0.60 -19.23
C LEU A 326 10.58 -0.23 -19.98
N VAL A 327 11.83 0.25 -19.98
CA VAL A 327 13.02 -0.52 -20.35
C VAL A 327 13.63 -1.08 -19.07
N ASP A 328 13.62 -2.40 -18.93
CA ASP A 328 13.96 -3.11 -17.69
C ASP A 328 15.47 -3.35 -17.55
N ALA A 329 15.87 -4.18 -16.59
CA ALA A 329 17.24 -4.46 -16.18
C ALA A 329 18.20 -4.75 -17.33
N ASP A 330 19.48 -4.42 -17.14
CA ASP A 330 20.59 -4.60 -18.10
C ASP A 330 20.54 -3.72 -19.37
N TRP A 331 19.67 -2.74 -19.40
CA TRP A 331 19.59 -1.83 -20.56
C TRP A 331 20.92 -1.10 -20.83
N ASP A 332 21.71 -0.81 -19.80
CA ASP A 332 22.99 -0.13 -19.90
C ASP A 332 24.04 -0.99 -20.63
N ARG A 333 23.97 -2.31 -20.47
CA ARG A 333 24.89 -3.29 -21.10
C ARG A 333 24.39 -3.77 -22.46
N LYS A 334 23.07 -4.00 -22.60
CA LYS A 334 22.46 -4.60 -23.80
C LYS A 334 22.06 -3.56 -24.84
N ILE A 335 21.70 -2.35 -24.42
CA ILE A 335 21.23 -1.27 -25.30
C ILE A 335 22.25 -0.13 -25.33
N GLY A 336 22.66 0.37 -24.18
CA GLY A 336 23.60 1.49 -24.03
C GLY A 336 22.98 2.87 -24.31
N ASP A 337 23.68 3.93 -23.89
CA ASP A 337 23.15 5.31 -23.87
C ASP A 337 22.71 5.83 -25.22
N ALA A 338 23.49 5.58 -26.28
CA ALA A 338 23.19 6.08 -27.62
C ALA A 338 21.85 5.50 -28.13
N LYS A 339 21.67 4.20 -27.97
CA LYS A 339 20.44 3.51 -28.38
C LYS A 339 19.26 3.81 -27.44
N MET A 340 19.50 4.01 -26.13
CA MET A 340 18.47 4.51 -25.23
C MET A 340 17.99 5.91 -25.61
N LYS A 341 18.90 6.78 -26.10
CA LYS A 341 18.52 8.09 -26.64
C LYS A 341 17.63 7.96 -27.88
N GLU A 342 17.96 7.07 -28.80
CA GLU A 342 17.13 6.78 -29.98
C GLU A 342 15.72 6.29 -29.57
N LEU A 343 15.64 5.37 -28.57
CA LEU A 343 14.36 4.92 -28.02
C LEU A 343 13.57 6.05 -27.36
N ALA A 344 14.23 6.91 -26.59
CA ALA A 344 13.58 8.06 -25.95
C ALA A 344 13.06 9.08 -26.96
N ASP A 345 13.80 9.34 -28.03
CA ASP A 345 13.38 10.22 -29.11
C ASP A 345 12.21 9.61 -29.90
N HIS A 346 12.24 8.30 -30.17
CA HIS A 346 11.13 7.57 -30.79
C HIS A 346 9.88 7.61 -29.91
N ALA A 347 10.02 7.31 -28.61
CA ALA A 347 8.91 7.38 -27.64
C ALA A 347 8.29 8.78 -27.59
N LYS A 348 9.13 9.82 -27.52
CA LYS A 348 8.70 11.22 -27.53
C LYS A 348 7.92 11.57 -28.81
N ALA A 349 8.38 11.12 -29.98
CA ALA A 349 7.69 11.34 -31.26
C ALA A 349 6.30 10.65 -31.28
N LYS A 350 6.12 9.58 -30.54
CA LYS A 350 4.86 8.83 -30.40
C LYS A 350 4.00 9.32 -29.23
N GLY A 351 4.45 10.30 -28.46
CA GLY A 351 3.74 10.78 -27.25
C GLY A 351 3.85 9.86 -26.03
N VAL A 352 4.84 8.97 -26.01
CA VAL A 352 5.13 8.02 -24.93
C VAL A 352 6.35 8.48 -24.14
N GLY A 353 6.32 8.34 -22.81
CA GLY A 353 7.45 8.57 -21.92
C GLY A 353 8.24 7.28 -21.68
N LEU A 354 9.56 7.36 -21.76
CA LEU A 354 10.45 6.25 -21.48
C LEU A 354 10.76 6.21 -19.97
N LEU A 355 10.60 5.04 -19.34
CA LEU A 355 11.06 4.75 -17.98
C LEU A 355 12.28 3.82 -18.05
N ALA A 356 13.20 3.93 -17.09
CA ALA A 356 14.42 3.12 -17.07
C ALA A 356 14.59 2.45 -15.69
N TRP A 357 15.02 1.22 -15.68
CA TRP A 357 15.25 0.41 -14.50
C TRP A 357 16.63 0.67 -13.87
N TYR A 358 16.70 0.57 -12.53
CA TYR A 358 17.92 0.64 -11.73
C TYR A 358 17.89 -0.33 -10.58
N ASN A 359 19.02 -0.95 -10.25
CA ASN A 359 19.24 -1.63 -8.98
C ASN A 359 19.58 -0.58 -7.91
N SER A 360 18.84 -0.54 -6.80
CA SER A 360 19.12 0.36 -5.69
C SER A 360 20.43 0.06 -4.98
N SER A 361 20.90 -1.17 -5.10
CA SER A 361 22.01 -1.72 -4.32
C SER A 361 23.38 -1.48 -4.95
N GLY A 362 24.41 -1.39 -4.09
CA GLY A 362 25.78 -1.76 -4.43
C GLY A 362 26.05 -3.20 -4.01
N ALA A 363 26.10 -3.46 -2.69
CA ALA A 363 26.44 -4.77 -2.11
C ALA A 363 25.30 -5.38 -1.28
N TRP A 364 24.12 -4.76 -1.21
CA TRP A 364 23.00 -5.28 -0.43
C TRP A 364 22.55 -6.67 -0.87
N ASN A 365 22.42 -6.88 -2.18
CA ASN A 365 22.04 -8.14 -2.80
C ASN A 365 23.11 -8.67 -3.76
N ASP A 366 22.98 -9.93 -4.17
CA ASP A 366 23.91 -10.61 -5.06
C ASP A 366 23.41 -10.66 -6.52
N THR A 367 22.38 -9.88 -6.87
CA THR A 367 21.89 -9.83 -8.26
C THR A 367 22.96 -9.23 -9.17
N GLU A 368 23.01 -9.73 -10.41
CA GLU A 368 23.92 -9.22 -11.44
C GLU A 368 23.30 -8.13 -12.31
N TYR A 369 22.00 -7.83 -12.09
CA TYR A 369 21.24 -6.86 -12.87
C TYR A 369 21.76 -5.44 -12.71
N SER A 370 21.96 -4.77 -13.84
CA SER A 370 22.49 -3.40 -13.91
C SER A 370 21.48 -2.42 -14.57
N PRO A 371 21.65 -1.09 -14.39
CA PRO A 371 22.70 -0.38 -13.64
C PRO A 371 22.65 -0.69 -12.13
N LYS A 372 23.80 -1.01 -11.54
CA LYS A 372 23.95 -1.32 -10.11
C LYS A 372 25.05 -0.45 -9.50
N GLY A 373 24.88 -0.02 -8.24
CA GLY A 373 25.84 0.86 -7.55
C GLY A 373 25.79 2.34 -7.98
N ALA A 374 24.97 2.69 -8.96
CA ALA A 374 24.92 4.03 -9.54
C ALA A 374 24.17 5.06 -8.65
N LEU A 375 23.31 4.62 -7.72
CA LEU A 375 22.42 5.48 -6.93
C LEU A 375 22.82 5.62 -5.45
N LEU A 376 24.00 5.13 -5.03
CA LEU A 376 24.35 4.99 -3.61
C LEU A 376 24.65 6.32 -2.92
N THR A 377 25.31 7.26 -3.59
CA THR A 377 25.68 8.55 -3.01
C THR A 377 24.92 9.68 -3.67
N LYS A 378 24.81 10.81 -2.98
CA LYS A 378 24.17 12.02 -3.51
C LYS A 378 24.81 12.48 -4.82
N GLU A 379 26.14 12.43 -4.90
CA GLU A 379 26.91 12.84 -6.08
C GLU A 379 26.65 11.90 -7.25
N SER A 380 26.66 10.57 -7.02
CA SER A 380 26.35 9.60 -8.05
C SER A 380 24.92 9.71 -8.54
N ARG A 381 23.95 9.90 -7.64
CA ARG A 381 22.53 10.14 -8.00
C ARG A 381 22.37 11.40 -8.85
N ALA A 382 22.98 12.50 -8.46
CA ALA A 382 22.92 13.75 -9.22
C ALA A 382 23.45 13.57 -10.67
N LYS A 383 24.55 12.84 -10.83
CA LYS A 383 25.13 12.50 -12.14
C LYS A 383 24.19 11.62 -12.96
N GLU A 384 23.64 10.56 -12.37
CA GLU A 384 22.73 9.64 -13.06
C GLU A 384 21.40 10.32 -13.46
N PHE A 385 20.82 11.15 -12.61
CA PHE A 385 19.59 11.87 -12.93
C PHE A 385 19.82 12.89 -14.07
N ALA A 386 20.96 13.57 -14.06
CA ALA A 386 21.33 14.44 -15.17
C ALA A 386 21.52 13.66 -16.49
N ARG A 387 22.16 12.48 -16.43
CA ARG A 387 22.33 11.56 -17.57
C ARG A 387 20.98 11.09 -18.10
N MET A 388 20.07 10.63 -17.25
CA MET A 388 18.73 10.18 -17.66
C MET A 388 17.91 11.29 -18.31
N LYS A 389 17.98 12.50 -17.78
CA LYS A 389 17.33 13.67 -18.41
C LYS A 389 17.92 14.01 -19.78
N ALA A 390 19.24 13.92 -19.94
CA ALA A 390 19.90 14.16 -21.22
C ALA A 390 19.50 13.12 -22.28
N ILE A 391 19.31 11.86 -21.89
CA ILE A 391 18.76 10.81 -22.74
C ILE A 391 17.29 11.09 -23.10
N GLY A 392 16.52 11.68 -22.20
CA GLY A 392 15.08 11.96 -22.37
C GLY A 392 14.15 11.07 -21.57
N VAL A 393 14.70 10.27 -20.64
CA VAL A 393 13.96 9.42 -19.69
C VAL A 393 13.06 10.28 -18.80
N LYS A 394 11.83 9.81 -18.52
CA LYS A 394 10.81 10.52 -17.76
C LYS A 394 10.73 10.07 -16.29
N GLY A 395 11.16 8.85 -15.99
CA GLY A 395 11.11 8.30 -14.65
C GLY A 395 11.95 7.04 -14.51
N LEU A 396 12.10 6.60 -13.26
CA LEU A 396 12.91 5.47 -12.90
C LEU A 396 12.08 4.41 -12.19
N LYS A 397 12.27 3.13 -12.55
CA LYS A 397 11.95 1.98 -11.71
C LYS A 397 13.22 1.65 -10.94
N VAL A 398 13.19 1.76 -9.61
CA VAL A 398 14.33 1.44 -8.75
C VAL A 398 13.97 0.22 -7.91
N ASP A 399 14.80 -0.81 -7.99
CA ASP A 399 14.49 -2.17 -7.55
C ASP A 399 15.49 -2.69 -6.50
N PHE A 400 15.10 -3.77 -5.77
CA PHE A 400 15.96 -4.54 -4.87
C PHE A 400 16.52 -3.79 -3.66
N PHE A 401 15.66 -3.12 -2.92
CA PHE A 401 16.05 -2.38 -1.72
C PHE A 401 16.41 -3.27 -0.54
N GLY A 402 17.12 -2.68 0.41
CA GLY A 402 17.79 -3.39 1.50
C GLY A 402 16.96 -3.58 2.78
N GLY A 403 15.71 -3.16 2.87
CA GLY A 403 14.90 -3.38 4.07
C GLY A 403 14.36 -2.10 4.72
N ASP A 404 14.06 -2.18 6.01
CA ASP A 404 13.25 -1.22 6.78
C ASP A 404 14.03 -0.45 7.84
N GLY A 405 15.33 -0.66 7.99
CA GLY A 405 16.16 0.07 8.95
C GLY A 405 16.22 1.57 8.66
N ALA A 406 16.53 2.38 9.65
CA ALA A 406 16.53 3.85 9.55
C ALA A 406 17.37 4.36 8.37
N SER A 407 18.55 3.78 8.13
CA SER A 407 19.39 4.15 6.97
C SER A 407 18.78 3.74 5.63
N SER A 408 18.06 2.63 5.57
CA SER A 408 17.33 2.21 4.37
C SER A 408 16.18 3.18 4.07
N ILE A 409 15.39 3.54 5.08
CA ILE A 409 14.30 4.51 4.93
C ILE A 409 14.83 5.90 4.56
N ALA A 410 15.96 6.33 5.14
CA ALA A 410 16.61 7.58 4.74
C ALA A 410 17.00 7.58 3.25
N TYR A 411 17.52 6.46 2.76
CA TYR A 411 17.89 6.29 1.35
C TYR A 411 16.67 6.37 0.41
N TYR A 412 15.53 5.75 0.78
CA TYR A 412 14.28 5.92 0.02
C TYR A 412 13.87 7.40 -0.06
N VAL A 413 13.91 8.10 1.07
CA VAL A 413 13.51 9.51 1.14
C VAL A 413 14.47 10.42 0.37
N ASP A 414 15.76 10.11 0.35
CA ASP A 414 16.74 10.80 -0.49
C ASP A 414 16.40 10.66 -1.99
N LEU A 415 16.13 9.44 -2.45
CA LEU A 415 15.71 9.17 -3.82
C LEU A 415 14.43 9.94 -4.17
N LEU A 416 13.43 9.93 -3.29
CA LEU A 416 12.17 10.64 -3.47
C LEU A 416 12.37 12.15 -3.65
N LYS A 417 13.15 12.77 -2.77
CA LYS A 417 13.46 14.22 -2.81
C LYS A 417 14.30 14.61 -4.02
N GLU A 418 15.35 13.86 -4.29
CA GLU A 418 16.31 14.20 -5.33
C GLU A 418 15.74 13.96 -6.75
N THR A 419 14.95 12.89 -6.96
CA THR A 419 14.24 12.70 -8.23
C THR A 419 13.14 13.73 -8.42
N ALA A 420 12.42 14.14 -7.35
CA ALA A 420 11.46 15.24 -7.42
C ALA A 420 12.14 16.54 -7.88
N ALA A 421 13.29 16.89 -7.28
CA ALA A 421 14.07 18.06 -7.67
C ALA A 421 14.59 17.96 -9.11
N ALA A 422 14.94 16.75 -9.57
CA ALA A 422 15.34 16.50 -10.97
C ALA A 422 14.17 16.53 -11.96
N GLY A 423 12.91 16.47 -11.47
CA GLY A 423 11.70 16.39 -12.27
C GLY A 423 11.49 15.02 -12.92
N LEU A 424 11.94 13.95 -12.25
CA LEU A 424 11.78 12.55 -12.65
C LEU A 424 10.68 11.87 -11.83
N LEU A 425 9.89 11.02 -12.46
CA LEU A 425 8.94 10.14 -11.81
C LEU A 425 9.67 8.95 -11.17
N LEU A 426 9.04 8.34 -10.18
CA LEU A 426 9.54 7.15 -9.50
C LEU A 426 8.51 6.04 -9.42
N ASN A 427 9.02 4.81 -9.53
CA ASN A 427 8.40 3.56 -9.15
C ASN A 427 9.42 2.74 -8.37
N PHE A 428 9.06 2.20 -7.19
CA PHE A 428 9.91 1.32 -6.41
C PHE A 428 9.43 -0.13 -6.54
N HIS A 429 10.36 -1.04 -6.80
CA HIS A 429 10.17 -2.49 -6.78
C HIS A 429 11.11 -3.15 -5.78
N GLY A 430 10.90 -4.42 -5.43
CA GLY A 430 11.66 -5.08 -4.38
C GLY A 430 11.78 -4.19 -3.14
N ALA A 431 10.70 -3.62 -2.69
CA ALA A 431 10.70 -2.41 -1.87
C ALA A 431 9.87 -2.54 -0.61
N THR A 432 10.05 -1.58 0.30
CA THR A 432 9.17 -1.37 1.46
C THR A 432 7.85 -0.72 1.06
N LEU A 433 6.88 -0.69 1.99
CA LEU A 433 5.59 -0.02 1.80
C LEU A 433 5.75 1.51 1.66
N PRO A 434 4.89 2.17 0.87
CA PRO A 434 4.96 3.62 0.66
C PRO A 434 4.60 4.46 1.89
N ARG A 435 3.77 3.97 2.79
CA ARG A 435 3.37 4.66 4.04
C ARG A 435 2.93 6.12 3.87
N GLY A 436 2.16 6.39 2.79
CA GLY A 436 1.67 7.71 2.45
C GLY A 436 2.65 8.58 1.65
N TRP A 437 3.82 8.07 1.25
CA TRP A 437 4.80 8.84 0.45
C TRP A 437 4.24 9.38 -0.86
N SER A 438 3.27 8.72 -1.48
CA SER A 438 2.60 9.19 -2.69
C SER A 438 1.92 10.56 -2.52
N ARG A 439 1.53 10.92 -1.28
CA ARG A 439 1.07 12.28 -0.95
C ARG A 439 2.23 13.26 -0.79
N THR A 440 3.24 12.92 0.00
CA THR A 440 4.38 13.80 0.32
C THR A 440 5.28 14.03 -0.89
N TYR A 441 5.45 12.99 -1.70
CA TYR A 441 6.31 13.00 -2.90
C TYR A 441 5.48 12.64 -4.14
N PRO A 442 4.81 13.63 -4.78
CA PRO A 442 3.89 13.37 -5.89
C PRO A 442 4.52 12.65 -7.08
N ASN A 443 5.85 12.73 -7.24
CA ASN A 443 6.61 12.02 -8.25
C ASN A 443 6.70 10.49 -8.01
N LEU A 444 6.39 10.01 -6.80
CA LEU A 444 6.21 8.57 -6.54
C LEU A 444 4.80 8.16 -6.96
N LEU A 445 4.67 7.57 -8.14
CA LEU A 445 3.37 7.20 -8.68
C LEU A 445 2.90 5.81 -8.24
N THR A 446 3.83 4.91 -7.97
CA THR A 446 3.50 3.55 -7.52
C THR A 446 4.68 2.89 -6.80
N VAL A 447 4.39 1.83 -6.07
CA VAL A 447 5.38 0.95 -5.41
C VAL A 447 4.87 -0.48 -5.52
N GLU A 448 5.76 -1.43 -5.83
CA GLU A 448 5.40 -2.85 -5.82
C GLU A 448 5.07 -3.31 -4.38
N ALA A 449 6.06 -3.65 -3.57
CA ALA A 449 5.90 -4.18 -2.22
C ALA A 449 4.74 -5.19 -2.10
N VAL A 450 4.70 -6.13 -3.04
CA VAL A 450 3.66 -7.16 -3.20
C VAL A 450 4.21 -8.31 -4.02
N LYS A 451 3.76 -9.52 -3.76
CA LYS A 451 3.99 -10.64 -4.67
C LYS A 451 3.14 -10.43 -5.92
N GLY A 452 3.72 -9.72 -6.92
CA GLY A 452 3.04 -9.28 -8.13
C GLY A 452 2.76 -10.42 -9.11
N PHE A 453 2.07 -10.10 -10.23
CA PHE A 453 1.77 -11.09 -11.26
C PHE A 453 3.03 -11.71 -11.88
N GLU A 454 4.15 -11.00 -11.88
CA GLU A 454 5.42 -11.55 -12.40
C GLU A 454 5.81 -12.87 -11.74
N PHE A 455 5.55 -13.05 -10.44
CA PHE A 455 5.79 -14.31 -9.72
C PHE A 455 4.93 -15.46 -10.27
N ALA A 456 3.71 -15.17 -10.68
CA ALA A 456 2.82 -16.14 -11.32
C ALA A 456 3.32 -16.62 -12.70
N THR A 457 4.39 -16.02 -13.23
CA THR A 457 5.07 -16.43 -14.46
C THR A 457 6.32 -17.27 -14.21
N PHE A 458 6.70 -17.51 -12.94
CA PHE A 458 7.87 -18.32 -12.59
C PHE A 458 7.50 -19.75 -12.24
N THR A 459 6.42 -19.94 -11.46
CA THR A 459 6.00 -21.26 -10.98
C THR A 459 4.50 -21.45 -11.12
N GLN A 460 4.07 -22.70 -11.33
CA GLN A 460 2.65 -23.05 -11.31
C GLN A 460 2.04 -22.85 -9.92
N GLU A 461 2.81 -23.09 -8.85
CA GLU A 461 2.37 -22.90 -7.46
C GLU A 461 1.95 -21.43 -7.19
N ASP A 462 2.72 -20.46 -7.65
CA ASP A 462 2.37 -19.04 -7.50
C ASP A 462 1.17 -18.69 -8.40
N GLN A 463 1.09 -19.26 -9.61
CA GLN A 463 -0.04 -19.06 -10.49
C GLN A 463 -1.35 -19.63 -9.91
N ASP A 464 -1.32 -20.76 -9.24
CA ASP A 464 -2.49 -21.38 -8.61
C ASP A 464 -3.03 -20.53 -7.43
N LYS A 465 -2.20 -19.71 -6.83
CA LYS A 465 -2.55 -18.81 -5.72
C LYS A 465 -2.98 -17.40 -6.17
N VAL A 466 -2.74 -17.03 -7.44
CA VAL A 466 -2.87 -15.65 -7.90
C VAL A 466 -4.29 -15.09 -7.74
N ALA A 467 -5.33 -15.87 -7.97
CA ALA A 467 -6.72 -15.40 -7.86
C ALA A 467 -7.06 -14.96 -6.43
N ARG A 468 -6.78 -15.83 -5.44
CA ARG A 468 -7.03 -15.53 -4.01
C ARG A 468 -6.16 -14.38 -3.52
N HIS A 469 -4.90 -14.34 -3.96
CA HIS A 469 -3.99 -13.25 -3.62
C HIS A 469 -4.50 -11.92 -4.20
N ALA A 470 -4.84 -11.86 -5.49
CA ALA A 470 -5.38 -10.67 -6.13
C ALA A 470 -6.68 -10.17 -5.47
N ALA A 471 -7.58 -11.08 -5.07
CA ALA A 471 -8.80 -10.72 -4.35
C ALA A 471 -8.56 -10.28 -2.88
N MET A 472 -7.37 -10.55 -2.31
CA MET A 472 -6.97 -10.09 -0.98
C MET A 472 -6.41 -8.65 -1.01
N LEU A 473 -5.66 -8.29 -2.03
CA LEU A 473 -4.86 -7.07 -2.08
C LEU A 473 -5.64 -5.76 -1.90
N PRO A 474 -6.85 -5.57 -2.44
CA PRO A 474 -7.64 -4.35 -2.22
C PRO A 474 -7.97 -4.08 -0.74
N PHE A 475 -8.04 -5.13 0.09
CA PHE A 475 -8.34 -5.06 1.51
C PHE A 475 -7.10 -4.86 2.40
N ALA A 476 -5.91 -5.03 1.85
CA ALA A 476 -4.65 -4.97 2.59
C ALA A 476 -3.61 -4.13 1.85
N ARG A 477 -2.69 -4.73 1.07
CA ARG A 477 -1.56 -4.00 0.45
C ARG A 477 -2.01 -2.79 -0.39
N ASN A 478 -3.09 -2.90 -1.13
CA ASN A 478 -3.61 -1.83 -1.99
C ASN A 478 -4.70 -0.99 -1.31
N LEU A 479 -4.85 -1.14 0.02
CA LEU A 479 -5.89 -0.43 0.77
C LEU A 479 -5.61 1.07 0.86
N PHE A 480 -4.38 1.49 1.11
CA PHE A 480 -4.05 2.89 1.35
C PHE A 480 -3.21 3.52 0.24
N ASP A 481 -2.29 2.76 -0.31
CA ASP A 481 -1.26 3.26 -1.21
C ASP A 481 -1.33 2.62 -2.61
N PRO A 482 -0.90 3.33 -3.67
CA PRO A 482 -0.75 2.77 -5.01
C PRO A 482 0.15 1.52 -5.00
N MET A 483 -0.21 0.55 -5.86
CA MET A 483 0.46 -0.73 -5.96
C MET A 483 0.71 -1.09 -7.43
N ASP A 484 1.93 -1.48 -7.75
CA ASP A 484 2.29 -2.04 -9.05
C ASP A 484 2.27 -3.56 -8.99
N PHE A 485 1.11 -4.14 -9.25
CA PHE A 485 0.89 -5.59 -9.26
C PHE A 485 1.35 -6.23 -10.58
N THR A 486 1.65 -5.43 -11.59
CA THR A 486 1.97 -5.87 -12.96
C THR A 486 0.87 -6.75 -13.61
N PRO A 487 -0.41 -6.30 -13.59
CA PRO A 487 -1.55 -7.11 -13.99
C PRO A 487 -1.72 -7.19 -15.52
N VAL A 488 -2.82 -7.84 -15.94
CA VAL A 488 -3.33 -7.90 -17.30
C VAL A 488 -2.49 -8.79 -18.22
N VAL A 489 -2.86 -10.05 -18.26
CA VAL A 489 -2.38 -11.05 -19.23
C VAL A 489 -3.57 -11.81 -19.80
N PHE A 490 -3.71 -11.86 -21.12
CA PHE A 490 -4.84 -12.49 -21.78
C PHE A 490 -4.47 -13.77 -22.54
N HIS A 491 -3.21 -13.90 -22.95
CA HIS A 491 -2.75 -15.10 -23.65
C HIS A 491 -1.99 -16.06 -22.72
N ASP A 492 -1.50 -17.14 -23.27
CA ASP A 492 -0.83 -18.18 -22.52
C ASP A 492 0.53 -17.75 -22.00
N ILE A 493 0.87 -18.19 -20.80
CA ILE A 493 2.20 -18.01 -20.19
C ILE A 493 3.02 -19.27 -20.52
N PRO A 494 4.24 -19.14 -21.06
CA PRO A 494 5.05 -20.31 -21.40
C PRO A 494 5.23 -21.27 -20.22
N ASN A 495 4.86 -22.55 -20.41
CA ASN A 495 4.94 -23.64 -19.44
C ASN A 495 4.12 -23.46 -18.14
N ILE A 496 3.20 -22.50 -18.11
CA ILE A 496 2.35 -22.21 -16.93
C ILE A 496 0.89 -22.15 -17.38
N LYS A 497 0.04 -22.98 -16.76
CA LYS A 497 -1.40 -22.91 -16.98
C LYS A 497 -1.98 -21.76 -16.15
N ARG A 498 -2.46 -20.71 -16.81
CA ARG A 498 -3.08 -19.57 -16.13
C ARG A 498 -4.38 -19.98 -15.42
N ALA A 499 -4.46 -19.71 -14.12
CA ALA A 499 -5.61 -20.06 -13.28
C ALA A 499 -6.82 -19.13 -13.48
N THR A 500 -6.56 -17.85 -13.81
CA THR A 500 -7.58 -16.81 -13.95
C THR A 500 -8.21 -16.78 -15.34
N ARG A 501 -9.46 -16.33 -15.42
CA ARG A 501 -10.15 -16.04 -16.68
C ARG A 501 -9.81 -14.64 -17.19
N ASN A 502 -10.14 -14.36 -18.45
CA ASN A 502 -9.84 -13.08 -19.07
C ASN A 502 -10.62 -11.91 -18.45
N GLY A 503 -11.85 -12.12 -17.99
CA GLY A 503 -12.60 -11.09 -17.27
C GLY A 503 -11.97 -10.73 -15.92
N PHE A 504 -11.36 -11.70 -15.24
CA PHE A 504 -10.58 -11.46 -14.02
C PHE A 504 -9.38 -10.55 -14.28
N GLU A 505 -8.59 -10.88 -15.31
CA GLU A 505 -7.41 -10.08 -15.69
C GLU A 505 -7.80 -8.66 -16.10
N LEU A 506 -8.87 -8.50 -16.87
CA LEU A 506 -9.38 -7.18 -17.23
C LEU A 506 -9.81 -6.38 -16.01
N ALA A 507 -10.52 -7.00 -15.06
CA ALA A 507 -11.04 -6.31 -13.88
C ALA A 507 -9.94 -5.75 -12.97
N GLN A 508 -8.76 -6.38 -12.92
CA GLN A 508 -7.60 -5.88 -12.16
C GLN A 508 -7.19 -4.46 -12.59
N SER A 509 -7.36 -4.11 -13.86
CA SER A 509 -7.05 -2.77 -14.39
C SER A 509 -7.86 -1.65 -13.73
N VAL A 510 -9.02 -1.97 -13.14
CA VAL A 510 -9.89 -1.05 -12.43
C VAL A 510 -9.85 -1.27 -10.92
N VAL A 511 -9.79 -2.53 -10.47
CA VAL A 511 -9.81 -2.89 -9.04
C VAL A 511 -8.55 -2.39 -8.35
N PHE A 512 -7.37 -2.53 -8.98
CA PHE A 512 -6.13 -2.08 -8.36
C PHE A 512 -5.90 -0.58 -8.52
N LEU A 513 -5.50 0.04 -7.42
CA LEU A 513 -5.07 1.43 -7.39
C LEU A 513 -3.58 1.50 -7.72
N SER A 514 -3.23 2.18 -8.79
CA SER A 514 -1.85 2.46 -9.17
C SER A 514 -1.74 3.79 -9.92
N GLY A 515 -0.63 4.48 -9.75
CA GLY A 515 -0.33 5.68 -10.54
C GLY A 515 0.46 5.37 -11.81
N ILE A 516 1.30 4.32 -11.79
CA ILE A 516 1.83 3.65 -12.98
C ILE A 516 1.49 2.17 -12.82
N GLN A 517 0.75 1.62 -13.76
CA GLN A 517 0.40 0.21 -13.78
C GLN A 517 1.10 -0.43 -14.97
N HIS A 518 2.15 -1.21 -14.73
CA HIS A 518 2.85 -1.95 -15.77
C HIS A 518 1.99 -3.14 -16.19
N TYR A 519 1.46 -3.11 -17.41
CA TYR A 519 0.71 -4.23 -17.94
C TYR A 519 1.67 -5.28 -18.51
N ALA A 520 1.46 -6.52 -18.06
CA ALA A 520 2.34 -7.63 -18.41
C ALA A 520 2.09 -8.18 -19.83
N GLU A 521 0.95 -7.81 -20.45
CA GLU A 521 0.57 -8.32 -21.78
C GLU A 521 1.49 -7.82 -22.90
N THR A 522 1.80 -8.71 -23.84
CA THR A 522 2.58 -8.40 -25.05
C THR A 522 1.70 -7.79 -26.15
N PRO A 523 2.30 -7.11 -27.16
CA PRO A 523 1.56 -6.64 -28.34
C PRO A 523 0.78 -7.77 -29.04
N GLU A 524 1.37 -8.95 -29.15
CA GLU A 524 0.78 -10.13 -29.77
C GLU A 524 -0.44 -10.65 -29.01
N GLY A 525 -0.32 -10.80 -27.68
CA GLY A 525 -1.43 -11.21 -26.83
C GLY A 525 -2.56 -10.19 -26.82
N MET A 526 -2.22 -8.88 -26.76
CA MET A 526 -3.23 -7.82 -26.85
C MET A 526 -3.96 -7.79 -28.21
N ALA A 527 -3.33 -8.23 -29.28
CA ALA A 527 -3.96 -8.31 -30.60
C ALA A 527 -5.05 -9.39 -30.67
N THR A 528 -5.01 -10.43 -29.81
CA THR A 528 -5.96 -11.53 -29.79
C THR A 528 -7.29 -11.19 -29.11
N VAL A 529 -7.32 -10.17 -28.23
CA VAL A 529 -8.54 -9.81 -27.50
C VAL A 529 -9.50 -8.97 -28.33
N PRO A 530 -10.82 -9.01 -28.05
CA PRO A 530 -11.82 -8.21 -28.77
C PRO A 530 -11.50 -6.72 -28.80
N ALA A 531 -11.89 -6.06 -29.87
CA ALA A 531 -11.68 -4.61 -30.03
C ALA A 531 -12.26 -3.78 -28.89
N SER A 532 -13.39 -4.20 -28.30
CA SER A 532 -14.02 -3.55 -27.16
C SER A 532 -13.16 -3.60 -25.87
N VAL A 533 -12.44 -4.70 -25.64
CA VAL A 533 -11.51 -4.83 -24.50
C VAL A 533 -10.33 -3.88 -24.70
N ARG A 534 -9.72 -3.88 -25.90
CA ARG A 534 -8.66 -2.90 -26.23
C ARG A 534 -9.15 -1.45 -26.09
N GLN A 535 -10.37 -1.17 -26.57
CA GLN A 535 -10.99 0.15 -26.44
C GLN A 535 -11.16 0.55 -24.97
N LEU A 536 -11.65 -0.34 -24.12
CA LEU A 536 -11.78 -0.08 -22.69
C LEU A 536 -10.42 0.26 -22.07
N LEU A 537 -9.38 -0.54 -22.32
CA LEU A 537 -8.03 -0.32 -21.78
C LEU A 537 -7.39 0.98 -22.31
N ARG A 538 -7.66 1.37 -23.55
CA ARG A 538 -7.22 2.67 -24.13
C ARG A 538 -7.91 3.87 -23.47
N GLU A 539 -9.13 3.69 -22.99
CA GLU A 539 -9.99 4.77 -22.47
C GLU A 539 -10.09 4.78 -20.95
N LEU A 540 -9.38 3.88 -20.25
CA LEU A 540 -9.31 3.93 -18.80
C LEU A 540 -8.75 5.28 -18.34
N PRO A 541 -9.36 5.88 -17.30
CA PRO A 541 -8.88 7.13 -16.73
C PRO A 541 -7.48 6.98 -16.14
N ARG A 542 -6.71 8.05 -16.20
CA ARG A 542 -5.36 8.10 -15.62
C ARG A 542 -5.34 8.29 -14.11
N HIS A 543 -6.45 8.75 -13.52
CA HIS A 543 -6.61 8.92 -12.08
C HIS A 543 -8.07 8.71 -11.68
N TRP A 544 -8.30 8.51 -10.41
CA TRP A 544 -9.62 8.29 -9.85
C TRP A 544 -10.02 9.43 -8.90
N ASP A 545 -11.26 9.92 -9.04
CA ASP A 545 -11.81 10.97 -8.18
C ASP A 545 -12.48 10.43 -6.92
N GLU A 546 -12.98 9.19 -7.00
CA GLU A 546 -13.76 8.57 -5.91
C GLU A 546 -13.71 7.05 -6.04
N VAL A 547 -13.76 6.38 -4.90
CA VAL A 547 -13.99 4.93 -4.81
C VAL A 547 -15.23 4.67 -3.96
N ARG A 548 -16.02 3.67 -4.34
CA ARG A 548 -17.09 3.08 -3.54
C ARG A 548 -16.89 1.59 -3.45
N PHE A 549 -16.86 1.09 -2.23
CA PHE A 549 -16.90 -0.34 -1.99
C PHE A 549 -18.36 -0.81 -2.06
N LEU A 550 -18.64 -1.81 -2.89
CA LEU A 550 -19.99 -2.33 -3.12
C LEU A 550 -20.21 -3.65 -2.38
N ASP A 551 -19.29 -4.61 -2.53
CA ASP A 551 -19.37 -5.91 -1.87
C ASP A 551 -17.99 -6.57 -1.86
N GLY A 552 -17.74 -7.52 -0.94
CA GLY A 552 -16.49 -8.27 -0.94
C GLY A 552 -16.19 -9.00 0.36
N GLU A 553 -15.30 -9.98 0.24
CA GLU A 553 -14.74 -10.74 1.34
C GLU A 553 -13.24 -10.96 1.05
N PRO A 554 -12.34 -10.55 1.96
CA PRO A 554 -10.90 -10.59 1.70
C PRO A 554 -10.39 -11.98 1.29
N GLY A 555 -9.70 -12.04 0.15
CA GLY A 555 -9.18 -13.29 -0.42
C GLY A 555 -10.20 -14.15 -1.18
N ARG A 556 -11.47 -13.74 -1.25
CA ARG A 556 -12.52 -14.48 -1.96
C ARG A 556 -13.10 -13.71 -3.13
N PHE A 557 -13.55 -12.51 -2.91
CA PHE A 557 -14.08 -11.67 -3.99
C PHE A 557 -14.06 -10.19 -3.59
N VAL A 558 -14.13 -9.32 -4.57
CA VAL A 558 -14.29 -7.88 -4.36
C VAL A 558 -15.07 -7.27 -5.50
N VAL A 559 -15.97 -6.35 -5.18
CA VAL A 559 -16.65 -5.48 -6.14
C VAL A 559 -16.56 -4.04 -5.67
N LEU A 560 -16.06 -3.18 -6.52
CA LEU A 560 -15.96 -1.76 -6.23
C LEU A 560 -16.31 -0.91 -7.46
N ALA A 561 -16.62 0.35 -7.21
CA ALA A 561 -16.81 1.34 -8.26
C ALA A 561 -15.78 2.47 -8.11
N ARG A 562 -15.26 2.96 -9.24
CA ARG A 562 -14.36 4.12 -9.30
C ARG A 562 -14.92 5.17 -10.25
N ARG A 563 -14.79 6.44 -9.87
CA ARG A 563 -15.23 7.56 -10.68
C ARG A 563 -14.04 8.34 -11.24
N ALA A 564 -14.20 8.78 -12.49
CA ALA A 564 -13.34 9.79 -13.09
C ALA A 564 -14.20 10.77 -13.92
N GLY A 565 -14.21 12.02 -13.51
CA GLY A 565 -15.15 13.01 -14.07
C GLY A 565 -16.59 12.56 -13.90
N GLN A 566 -17.32 12.43 -15.00
CA GLN A 566 -18.71 11.97 -15.02
C GLN A 566 -18.87 10.45 -15.19
N GLN A 567 -17.78 9.74 -15.47
CA GLN A 567 -17.82 8.31 -15.75
C GLN A 567 -17.61 7.50 -14.47
N TRP A 568 -18.30 6.37 -14.40
CA TRP A 568 -18.10 5.37 -13.37
C TRP A 568 -17.72 4.04 -13.98
N PHE A 569 -16.80 3.35 -13.32
CA PHE A 569 -16.36 2.02 -13.64
C PHE A 569 -16.67 1.12 -12.44
N VAL A 570 -17.53 0.12 -12.64
CA VAL A 570 -17.81 -0.92 -11.64
C VAL A 570 -17.04 -2.17 -12.06
N ALA A 571 -16.23 -2.71 -11.18
CA ALA A 571 -15.42 -3.88 -11.48
C ALA A 571 -15.43 -4.87 -10.32
N GLY A 572 -15.33 -6.15 -10.64
CA GLY A 572 -15.28 -7.19 -9.62
C GLY A 572 -14.45 -8.39 -10.03
N LEU A 573 -13.87 -9.04 -9.02
CA LEU A 573 -13.09 -10.27 -9.09
C LEU A 573 -13.77 -11.35 -8.26
N ASN A 574 -13.86 -12.58 -8.77
CA ASN A 574 -14.24 -13.78 -8.02
C ASN A 574 -13.04 -14.73 -7.98
N ALA A 575 -12.50 -14.99 -6.80
CA ALA A 575 -11.37 -15.91 -6.60
C ALA A 575 -11.81 -17.30 -6.12
N ASP A 576 -13.11 -17.54 -5.92
CA ASP A 576 -13.62 -18.86 -5.56
C ASP A 576 -13.61 -19.81 -6.76
N ASP A 577 -13.48 -21.09 -6.47
CA ASP A 577 -13.55 -22.19 -7.46
C ASP A 577 -15.00 -22.46 -7.95
N THR A 578 -15.96 -21.69 -7.45
CA THR A 578 -17.39 -21.80 -7.78
C THR A 578 -17.94 -20.47 -8.30
N PRO A 579 -19.00 -20.49 -9.13
CA PRO A 579 -19.68 -19.28 -9.55
C PRO A 579 -20.21 -18.50 -8.35
N ARG A 580 -20.17 -17.16 -8.44
CA ARG A 580 -20.67 -16.25 -7.40
C ARG A 580 -21.72 -15.30 -7.95
N GLU A 581 -22.90 -15.32 -7.37
CA GLU A 581 -23.89 -14.28 -7.61
C GLU A 581 -23.56 -13.06 -6.76
N VAL A 582 -23.52 -11.87 -7.40
CA VAL A 582 -23.39 -10.57 -6.74
C VAL A 582 -24.58 -9.71 -7.07
N LYS A 583 -25.18 -9.09 -6.03
CA LYS A 583 -26.30 -8.15 -6.15
C LYS A 583 -25.78 -6.75 -5.86
N LEU A 584 -25.89 -5.88 -6.85
CA LEU A 584 -25.32 -4.53 -6.79
C LEU A 584 -26.43 -3.51 -6.60
N ASP A 585 -26.33 -2.69 -5.54
CA ASP A 585 -27.08 -1.46 -5.40
C ASP A 585 -26.30 -0.34 -6.11
N LEU A 586 -26.84 0.09 -7.24
CA LEU A 586 -26.31 1.15 -8.09
C LEU A 586 -27.25 2.38 -8.13
N GLY A 587 -28.14 2.54 -7.12
CA GLY A 587 -29.13 3.62 -7.07
C GLY A 587 -28.57 5.03 -7.24
N TRP A 588 -27.33 5.25 -6.84
CA TRP A 588 -26.60 6.49 -7.01
C TRP A 588 -26.22 6.82 -8.48
N LEU A 589 -26.36 5.86 -9.41
CA LEU A 589 -26.20 6.08 -10.86
C LEU A 589 -27.51 6.49 -11.54
N GLY A 590 -28.64 6.50 -10.80
CA GLY A 590 -29.96 6.74 -11.38
C GLY A 590 -30.34 5.62 -12.37
N ASN A 591 -30.90 5.97 -13.53
CA ASN A 591 -31.33 4.99 -14.54
C ASN A 591 -30.28 4.80 -15.67
N ARG A 592 -28.97 4.96 -15.36
CA ARG A 592 -27.91 4.80 -16.36
C ARG A 592 -27.75 3.33 -16.77
N GLN A 593 -27.35 3.15 -18.01
CA GLN A 593 -26.91 1.85 -18.50
C GLN A 593 -25.39 1.85 -18.69
N GLY A 594 -24.75 0.80 -18.25
CA GLY A 594 -23.30 0.59 -18.38
C GLY A 594 -22.99 -0.47 -19.40
N GLN A 595 -21.97 -0.26 -20.20
CA GLN A 595 -21.39 -1.29 -21.04
C GLN A 595 -20.65 -2.29 -20.17
N LEU A 596 -21.08 -3.54 -20.14
CA LEU A 596 -20.49 -4.63 -19.37
C LEU A 596 -19.60 -5.48 -20.27
N ILE A 597 -18.38 -5.75 -19.79
CA ILE A 597 -17.47 -6.77 -20.33
C ILE A 597 -17.18 -7.76 -19.19
N THR A 598 -17.41 -9.05 -19.44
CA THR A 598 -17.19 -10.14 -18.49
C THR A 598 -16.68 -11.38 -19.22
N ASP A 599 -16.46 -12.48 -18.49
CA ASP A 599 -16.03 -13.75 -19.07
C ASP A 599 -17.09 -14.33 -20.00
N GLY A 600 -16.65 -14.97 -21.08
CA GLY A 600 -17.44 -15.77 -21.98
C GLY A 600 -17.60 -17.23 -21.51
N ALA A 601 -18.10 -18.10 -22.38
CA ALA A 601 -18.24 -19.52 -22.10
C ALA A 601 -16.87 -20.21 -21.92
N GLY A 602 -15.93 -19.91 -22.78
CA GLY A 602 -14.54 -20.39 -22.68
C GLY A 602 -13.70 -19.58 -21.67
N GLU A 603 -12.65 -20.20 -21.14
CA GLU A 603 -11.77 -19.57 -20.13
C GLU A 603 -11.06 -18.31 -20.64
N ARG A 604 -10.86 -18.18 -21.96
CA ARG A 604 -10.15 -17.07 -22.62
C ARG A 604 -11.09 -16.16 -23.42
N GLU A 605 -12.39 -16.37 -23.29
CA GLU A 605 -13.40 -15.60 -24.02
C GLU A 605 -13.97 -14.46 -23.20
N PHE A 606 -14.39 -13.41 -23.91
CA PHE A 606 -15.14 -12.30 -23.35
C PHE A 606 -16.57 -12.27 -23.87
N THR A 607 -17.50 -11.84 -23.03
CA THR A 607 -18.88 -11.51 -23.39
C THR A 607 -19.17 -10.05 -23.12
N GLN A 608 -19.96 -9.43 -23.99
CA GLN A 608 -20.42 -8.06 -23.85
C GLN A 608 -21.93 -8.01 -23.69
N SER A 609 -22.38 -7.17 -22.76
CA SER A 609 -23.81 -6.90 -22.54
C SER A 609 -24.01 -5.53 -21.92
N GLN A 610 -25.21 -5.22 -21.47
CA GLN A 610 -25.53 -4.01 -20.71
C GLN A 610 -25.77 -4.37 -19.25
N LEU A 611 -25.34 -3.48 -18.35
CA LEU A 611 -25.64 -3.54 -16.92
C LEU A 611 -26.50 -2.34 -16.56
N ALA A 612 -27.73 -2.56 -16.12
CA ALA A 612 -28.66 -1.48 -15.82
C ALA A 612 -28.63 -1.12 -14.33
N ALA A 613 -28.51 0.18 -14.02
CA ALA A 613 -28.86 0.72 -12.71
C ALA A 613 -30.41 0.92 -12.63
N PRO A 614 -31.02 0.99 -11.43
CA PRO A 614 -30.35 1.13 -10.10
C PRO A 614 -29.96 -0.19 -9.43
N THR A 615 -30.43 -1.32 -9.87
CA THR A 615 -30.10 -2.63 -9.29
C THR A 615 -29.67 -3.59 -10.38
N ALA A 616 -28.63 -4.36 -10.10
CA ALA A 616 -28.13 -5.37 -11.03
C ALA A 616 -27.77 -6.65 -10.30
N SER A 617 -27.96 -7.79 -10.95
CA SER A 617 -27.47 -9.08 -10.51
C SER A 617 -26.53 -9.64 -11.59
N LEU A 618 -25.38 -10.13 -11.17
CA LEU A 618 -24.36 -10.73 -12.04
C LEU A 618 -23.89 -12.05 -11.44
N THR A 619 -23.70 -13.05 -12.28
CA THR A 619 -23.01 -14.28 -11.90
C THR A 619 -21.57 -14.21 -12.42
N LEU A 620 -20.61 -14.14 -11.51
CA LEU A 620 -19.20 -14.20 -11.83
C LEU A 620 -18.77 -15.66 -11.97
N ALA A 621 -18.07 -16.00 -13.05
CA ALA A 621 -17.51 -17.33 -13.22
C ALA A 621 -16.47 -17.64 -12.12
N PRO A 622 -16.13 -18.92 -11.87
CA PRO A 622 -14.98 -19.29 -11.06
C PRO A 622 -13.71 -18.61 -11.61
N HIS A 623 -12.91 -17.98 -10.76
CA HIS A 623 -11.73 -17.22 -11.13
C HIS A 623 -11.98 -16.19 -12.26
N GLY A 624 -13.19 -15.65 -12.31
CA GLY A 624 -13.65 -14.71 -13.31
C GLY A 624 -13.84 -13.30 -12.78
N GLY A 625 -14.19 -12.40 -13.67
CA GLY A 625 -14.39 -11.00 -13.32
C GLY A 625 -15.17 -10.19 -14.36
N PHE A 626 -15.37 -8.92 -14.06
CA PHE A 626 -16.07 -8.02 -14.97
C PHE A 626 -15.63 -6.57 -14.81
N VAL A 627 -15.86 -5.80 -15.86
CA VAL A 627 -15.84 -4.33 -15.83
C VAL A 627 -17.10 -3.81 -16.50
N ALA A 628 -17.83 -2.93 -15.81
CA ALA A 628 -18.96 -2.20 -16.36
C ALA A 628 -18.66 -0.69 -16.35
N ARG A 629 -18.81 -0.04 -17.50
CA ARG A 629 -18.57 1.40 -17.68
C ARG A 629 -19.88 2.13 -17.87
N PHE A 630 -20.15 3.11 -17.01
CA PHE A 630 -21.30 4.02 -17.06
C PHE A 630 -20.81 5.43 -17.46
N ARG A 631 -21.45 6.00 -18.47
CA ARG A 631 -21.14 7.35 -18.99
C ARG A 631 -22.13 8.39 -18.52
#